data_f2d819922b39dab98a3890002d276e71
#
_entry.id   f2d819922b39dab98a3890002d276e71
#
_cell.length_a   1.000
_cell.length_b   1.000
_cell.length_c   1.000
_cell.angle_alpha   90.00
_cell.angle_beta   90.00
_cell.angle_gamma   90.00
#
_symmetry.space_group_name_H-M   'P 1'
#
loop_
_entity.id
_entity.type
_entity.pdbx_description
1 polymer ?
#
loop_
_entity_poly.entity_id
_entity_poly.type
_entity_poly.pdbx_seq_one_letter_code
_entity_poly.pdbx_strand_id
1 'polypeptide(L)'
;MAILKIILIFAPPNSLQMLIVENLSYTYTDTKVLDSIHFSLAPGEVLSIVGASGSGKSTLLKAIYGLFDLEQGKISWRGTPVLGPSHNLVPGFAKMKYLAQDFGLMPYMTVEENVGKYLSNLDLRKKRARVQELLEMTLMQDYAKVKPVLLSGGQQQRVGLAQALAQAPEVLLLDEPFSQTDSFLKNNIRQNLFAFVKAHQITTLVATHESQEALGFSDRIMILREGKQLLIDTPEKVYHSQNEYVASLFDLVSKVQVAGQWRLYYPHQLRVVTQSPWQATVEGCYFQGAYYLLVCRTVEGRVYVKHTEKIEKEKKVCLEIGN
;
A
#
# COMPACT_ATOMS: atom_id res chain seq x y z
N MET A 1 30.23 -29.79 -4.25
CA MET A 1 30.46 -28.98 -3.03
C MET A 1 30.98 -27.56 -3.28
N ALA A 2 31.40 -27.18 -4.48
CA ALA A 2 31.94 -25.83 -4.79
C ALA A 2 30.86 -24.79 -5.16
N ILE A 3 29.71 -25.19 -5.70
CA ILE A 3 28.64 -24.28 -6.16
C ILE A 3 27.82 -23.72 -4.98
N LEU A 4 27.71 -24.43 -3.85
CA LEU A 4 27.00 -23.95 -2.67
C LEU A 4 27.73 -22.83 -1.92
N LYS A 5 29.06 -22.72 -2.08
CA LYS A 5 29.87 -21.67 -1.43
C LYS A 5 29.84 -20.33 -2.17
N ILE A 6 29.54 -20.32 -3.46
CA ILE A 6 29.50 -19.08 -4.27
C ILE A 6 28.23 -18.29 -4.06
N ILE A 7 27.09 -18.96 -3.73
CA ILE A 7 25.82 -18.29 -3.44
C ILE A 7 25.83 -17.59 -2.06
N LEU A 8 26.64 -18.06 -1.12
CA LEU A 8 26.79 -17.45 0.21
C LEU A 8 27.66 -16.18 0.22
N ILE A 9 28.42 -15.88 -0.83
CA ILE A 9 29.34 -14.72 -0.88
C ILE A 9 28.62 -13.42 -1.30
N PHE A 10 27.45 -13.51 -1.93
CA PHE A 10 26.64 -12.35 -2.36
C PHE A 10 25.33 -12.14 -1.58
N ALA A 11 25.01 -12.94 -0.59
CA ALA A 11 23.89 -12.68 0.28
C ALA A 11 24.28 -11.58 1.29
N PRO A 12 23.49 -10.50 1.43
CA PRO A 12 23.76 -9.50 2.46
C PRO A 12 23.75 -10.17 3.84
N PRO A 13 24.55 -9.68 4.81
CA PRO A 13 24.78 -10.35 6.11
C PRO A 13 23.55 -10.60 6.96
N ASN A 14 22.33 -10.17 6.54
CA ASN A 14 21.03 -10.38 7.21
C ASN A 14 20.01 -11.15 6.37
N SER A 15 20.37 -11.85 5.32
CA SER A 15 19.42 -12.57 4.44
C SER A 15 18.57 -13.63 5.18
N LEU A 16 19.05 -14.15 6.31
CA LEU A 16 18.32 -15.12 7.15
C LEU A 16 17.22 -14.50 8.02
N GLN A 17 17.05 -13.15 7.99
CA GLN A 17 16.06 -12.47 8.84
C GLN A 17 15.02 -11.69 8.05
N MET A 18 14.91 -11.84 6.75
CA MET A 18 14.06 -11.03 5.87
C MET A 18 13.06 -11.87 5.07
N LEU A 19 12.02 -11.21 4.57
CA LEU A 19 11.18 -11.72 3.51
C LEU A 19 11.91 -11.55 2.18
N ILE A 20 12.06 -12.64 1.45
CA ILE A 20 12.69 -12.64 0.13
C ILE A 20 11.72 -13.20 -0.90
N VAL A 21 11.51 -12.47 -1.97
CA VAL A 21 10.75 -12.86 -3.16
C VAL A 21 11.70 -12.83 -4.35
N GLU A 22 11.90 -13.97 -5.00
CA GLU A 22 12.85 -14.14 -6.11
C GLU A 22 12.15 -14.61 -7.37
N ASN A 23 12.19 -13.79 -8.43
CA ASN A 23 11.67 -14.10 -9.77
C ASN A 23 10.26 -14.71 -9.79
N LEU A 24 9.38 -14.19 -8.92
CA LEU A 24 8.03 -14.68 -8.78
C LEU A 24 7.22 -14.40 -10.04
N SER A 25 6.75 -15.47 -10.68
CA SER A 25 5.78 -15.42 -11.76
C SER A 25 4.59 -16.31 -11.44
N TYR A 26 3.40 -15.87 -11.85
CA TYR A 26 2.17 -16.61 -11.63
C TYR A 26 1.14 -16.38 -12.75
N THR A 27 0.50 -17.46 -13.18
CA THR A 27 -0.49 -17.49 -14.25
C THR A 27 -1.81 -18.05 -13.73
N TYR A 28 -2.94 -17.36 -13.99
CA TYR A 28 -4.27 -17.95 -13.84
C TYR A 28 -4.68 -18.53 -15.18
N THR A 29 -4.88 -19.86 -15.22
CA THR A 29 -5.18 -20.59 -16.48
C THR A 29 -4.17 -20.23 -17.58
N ASP A 30 -4.48 -19.29 -18.44
CA ASP A 30 -3.63 -18.88 -19.57
C ASP A 30 -3.17 -17.42 -19.49
N THR A 31 -3.53 -16.69 -18.42
CA THR A 31 -3.18 -15.27 -18.26
C THR A 31 -2.09 -15.10 -17.21
N LYS A 32 -0.92 -14.64 -17.63
CA LYS A 32 0.18 -14.29 -16.72
C LYS A 32 -0.19 -13.03 -15.95
N VAL A 33 -0.34 -13.15 -14.63
CA VAL A 33 -0.78 -12.07 -13.73
C VAL A 33 0.38 -11.46 -12.96
N LEU A 34 1.43 -12.24 -12.70
CA LEU A 34 2.69 -11.74 -12.12
C LEU A 34 3.85 -12.20 -13.00
N ASP A 35 4.79 -11.30 -13.26
CA ASP A 35 5.94 -11.54 -14.13
C ASP A 35 7.23 -11.08 -13.50
N SER A 36 8.04 -12.04 -13.06
CA SER A 36 9.43 -11.86 -12.60
C SER A 36 9.57 -10.83 -11.45
N ILE A 37 8.66 -10.86 -10.49
CA ILE A 37 8.71 -9.97 -9.31
C ILE A 37 9.88 -10.36 -8.41
N HIS A 38 10.67 -9.37 -8.01
CA HIS A 38 11.86 -9.58 -7.18
C HIS A 38 12.06 -8.45 -6.17
N PHE A 39 12.08 -8.78 -4.88
CA PHE A 39 12.38 -7.84 -3.79
C PHE A 39 12.68 -8.55 -2.48
N SER A 40 13.21 -7.79 -1.52
CA SER A 40 13.38 -8.26 -0.14
C SER A 40 12.92 -7.19 0.84
N LEU A 41 12.45 -7.61 2.03
CA LEU A 41 12.03 -6.73 3.13
C LEU A 41 12.72 -7.14 4.42
N ALA A 42 13.24 -6.14 5.13
CA ALA A 42 13.77 -6.32 6.46
C ALA A 42 12.65 -6.54 7.51
N PRO A 43 12.96 -7.12 8.68
CA PRO A 43 12.01 -7.18 9.79
C PRO A 43 11.52 -5.79 10.19
N GLY A 44 10.21 -5.64 10.37
CA GLY A 44 9.58 -4.36 10.73
C GLY A 44 9.52 -3.33 9.60
N GLU A 45 9.97 -3.65 8.40
CA GLU A 45 9.84 -2.78 7.23
C GLU A 45 8.40 -2.80 6.70
N VAL A 46 7.92 -1.63 6.27
CA VAL A 46 6.60 -1.44 5.64
C VAL A 46 6.80 -1.15 4.16
N LEU A 47 6.26 -2.03 3.30
CA LEU A 47 6.21 -1.87 1.84
C LEU A 47 4.78 -1.64 1.39
N SER A 48 4.50 -0.51 0.74
CA SER A 48 3.26 -0.33 -0.01
C SER A 48 3.42 -0.77 -1.46
N ILE A 49 2.43 -1.51 -1.96
CA ILE A 49 2.33 -1.93 -3.37
C ILE A 49 1.23 -1.09 -4.00
N VAL A 50 1.62 -0.18 -4.90
CA VAL A 50 0.73 0.78 -5.56
C VAL A 50 0.62 0.45 -7.05
N GLY A 51 -0.58 0.57 -7.61
CA GLY A 51 -0.84 0.34 -9.03
C GLY A 51 -2.34 0.36 -9.32
N ALA A 52 -2.70 0.43 -10.60
CA ALA A 52 -4.08 0.43 -11.04
C ALA A 52 -4.84 -0.84 -10.60
N SER A 53 -6.18 -0.79 -10.63
CA SER A 53 -6.99 -1.99 -10.43
C SER A 53 -6.61 -3.05 -11.47
N GLY A 54 -6.52 -4.32 -11.05
CA GLY A 54 -6.09 -5.42 -11.92
C GLY A 54 -4.57 -5.52 -12.18
N SER A 55 -3.73 -4.68 -11.57
CA SER A 55 -2.27 -4.75 -11.77
C SER A 55 -1.59 -5.98 -11.14
N GLY A 56 -2.31 -6.81 -10.36
CA GLY A 56 -1.78 -8.02 -9.73
C GLY A 56 -1.46 -7.89 -8.23
N LYS A 57 -1.78 -6.77 -7.56
CA LYS A 57 -1.46 -6.51 -6.13
C LYS A 57 -1.98 -7.61 -5.20
N SER A 58 -3.28 -7.90 -5.26
CA SER A 58 -3.90 -8.95 -4.44
C SER A 58 -3.35 -10.33 -4.74
N THR A 59 -3.03 -10.61 -6.00
CA THR A 59 -2.40 -11.87 -6.41
C THR A 59 -1.00 -12.00 -5.82
N LEU A 60 -0.23 -10.91 -5.81
CA LEU A 60 1.10 -10.88 -5.19
C LEU A 60 1.01 -11.15 -3.68
N LEU A 61 0.10 -10.50 -2.95
CA LEU A 61 -0.08 -10.76 -1.52
C LEU A 61 -0.51 -12.21 -1.24
N LYS A 62 -1.44 -12.75 -2.04
CA LYS A 62 -1.89 -14.15 -1.92
C LYS A 62 -0.76 -15.14 -2.20
N ALA A 63 0.08 -14.89 -3.20
CA ALA A 63 1.26 -15.70 -3.48
C ALA A 63 2.27 -15.66 -2.33
N ILE A 64 2.54 -14.47 -1.77
CA ILE A 64 3.43 -14.31 -0.60
C ILE A 64 2.88 -15.01 0.64
N TYR A 65 1.56 -15.04 0.81
CA TYR A 65 0.93 -15.77 1.92
C TYR A 65 0.98 -17.30 1.75
N GLY A 66 1.25 -17.82 0.52
CA GLY A 66 1.27 -19.24 0.21
C GLY A 66 -0.12 -19.81 -0.13
N LEU A 67 -1.00 -19.01 -0.75
CA LEU A 67 -2.30 -19.48 -1.26
C LEU A 67 -2.21 -20.13 -2.64
N PHE A 68 -1.07 -20.05 -3.29
CA PHE A 68 -0.83 -20.61 -4.63
C PHE A 68 0.44 -21.45 -4.64
N ASP A 69 0.43 -22.51 -5.46
CA ASP A 69 1.66 -23.15 -5.86
C ASP A 69 2.31 -22.32 -6.96
N LEU A 70 3.57 -21.97 -6.78
CA LEU A 70 4.31 -21.11 -7.70
C LEU A 70 4.82 -21.92 -8.90
N GLU A 71 4.59 -21.42 -10.10
CA GLU A 71 5.19 -21.99 -11.33
C GLU A 71 6.68 -21.65 -11.44
N GLN A 72 7.02 -20.41 -11.08
CA GLN A 72 8.37 -19.90 -11.10
C GLN A 72 8.64 -18.99 -9.90
N GLY A 73 9.89 -19.02 -9.45
CA GLY A 73 10.38 -18.20 -8.37
C GLY A 73 10.32 -18.87 -7.01
N LYS A 74 10.70 -18.12 -5.99
CA LYS A 74 10.76 -18.59 -4.60
C LYS A 74 10.35 -17.47 -3.66
N ILE A 75 9.68 -17.85 -2.59
CA ILE A 75 9.36 -16.97 -1.48
C ILE A 75 9.91 -17.62 -0.23
N SER A 76 10.58 -16.85 0.61
CA SER A 76 11.07 -17.33 1.91
C SER A 76 10.93 -16.25 2.98
N TRP A 77 10.65 -16.69 4.20
CA TRP A 77 10.70 -15.88 5.40
C TRP A 77 11.74 -16.42 6.36
N ARG A 78 12.76 -15.64 6.69
CA ARG A 78 13.88 -16.05 7.56
C ARG A 78 14.52 -17.38 7.10
N GLY A 79 14.71 -17.53 5.79
CA GLY A 79 15.27 -18.72 5.18
C GLY A 79 14.33 -19.92 5.10
N THR A 80 13.12 -19.85 5.67
CA THR A 80 12.10 -20.90 5.55
C THR A 80 11.27 -20.65 4.29
N PRO A 81 11.18 -21.62 3.35
CA PRO A 81 10.36 -21.49 2.15
C PRO A 81 8.88 -21.34 2.50
N VAL A 82 8.19 -20.43 1.81
CA VAL A 82 6.73 -20.34 1.79
C VAL A 82 6.20 -21.20 0.66
N LEU A 83 5.56 -22.30 1.01
CA LEU A 83 5.05 -23.28 0.06
C LEU A 83 3.52 -23.13 -0.11
N GLY A 84 3.03 -23.49 -1.28
CA GLY A 84 1.61 -23.46 -1.62
C GLY A 84 0.80 -24.68 -1.11
N PRO A 85 -0.48 -24.76 -1.56
CA PRO A 85 -1.43 -25.79 -1.08
C PRO A 85 -1.03 -27.24 -1.35
N SER A 86 -0.24 -27.51 -2.39
CA SER A 86 0.25 -28.87 -2.67
C SER A 86 1.19 -29.42 -1.57
N HIS A 87 1.74 -28.54 -0.72
CA HIS A 87 2.66 -28.90 0.34
C HIS A 87 2.07 -28.69 1.75
N ASN A 88 0.95 -27.98 1.87
CA ASN A 88 0.34 -27.60 3.13
C ASN A 88 -1.16 -27.94 3.17
N LEU A 89 -1.60 -28.75 4.14
CA LEU A 89 -3.02 -29.07 4.34
C LEU A 89 -3.87 -27.83 4.66
N VAL A 90 -3.26 -26.86 5.36
CA VAL A 90 -3.89 -25.57 5.66
C VAL A 90 -3.13 -24.50 4.88
N PRO A 91 -3.76 -23.82 3.92
CA PRO A 91 -3.12 -22.76 3.14
C PRO A 91 -2.61 -21.62 4.03
N GLY A 92 -1.47 -21.07 3.65
CA GLY A 92 -0.85 -19.92 4.32
C GLY A 92 0.32 -20.30 5.21
N PHE A 93 1.22 -19.34 5.41
CA PHE A 93 2.41 -19.52 6.23
C PHE A 93 2.11 -19.14 7.69
N ALA A 94 2.45 -20.00 8.64
CA ALA A 94 2.05 -19.87 10.06
C ALA A 94 2.45 -18.53 10.72
N LYS A 95 3.58 -17.95 10.29
CA LYS A 95 4.10 -16.69 10.83
C LYS A 95 3.54 -15.45 10.12
N MET A 96 2.72 -15.64 9.10
CA MET A 96 2.11 -14.58 8.32
C MET A 96 0.61 -14.50 8.59
N LYS A 97 0.05 -13.31 8.44
CA LYS A 97 -1.41 -13.11 8.37
C LYS A 97 -1.75 -12.28 7.15
N TYR A 98 -2.80 -12.71 6.46
CA TYR A 98 -3.35 -12.03 5.31
C TYR A 98 -4.76 -11.54 5.64
N LEU A 99 -4.97 -10.24 5.55
CA LEU A 99 -6.28 -9.63 5.64
C LEU A 99 -6.84 -9.50 4.22
N ALA A 100 -7.76 -10.39 3.89
CA ALA A 100 -8.50 -10.37 2.64
C ALA A 100 -9.67 -9.37 2.69
N GLN A 101 -10.25 -9.06 1.54
CA GLN A 101 -11.39 -8.14 1.44
C GLN A 101 -12.68 -8.66 2.07
N ASP A 102 -12.83 -9.97 2.29
CA ASP A 102 -13.98 -10.61 2.93
C ASP A 102 -13.86 -10.73 4.47
N PHE A 103 -12.72 -10.30 5.02
CA PHE A 103 -12.37 -10.25 6.45
C PHE A 103 -12.43 -11.58 7.22
N GLY A 104 -13.05 -12.63 6.73
CA GLY A 104 -13.13 -13.96 7.34
C GLY A 104 -13.76 -14.00 8.74
N LEU A 105 -14.66 -13.08 9.06
CA LEU A 105 -15.31 -12.98 10.36
C LEU A 105 -16.43 -14.02 10.52
N MET A 106 -16.59 -14.54 11.75
CA MET A 106 -17.71 -15.37 12.13
C MET A 106 -18.93 -14.48 12.44
N PRO A 107 -19.98 -14.50 11.60
CA PRO A 107 -21.03 -13.48 11.65
C PRO A 107 -21.86 -13.49 12.93
N TYR A 108 -21.92 -14.63 13.63
CA TYR A 108 -22.75 -14.83 14.84
C TYR A 108 -21.96 -14.83 16.15
N MET A 109 -20.62 -14.81 16.10
CA MET A 109 -19.76 -14.58 17.26
C MET A 109 -19.62 -13.08 17.50
N THR A 110 -19.44 -12.65 18.76
CA THR A 110 -19.21 -11.22 19.05
C THR A 110 -17.86 -10.75 18.47
N VAL A 111 -17.68 -9.44 18.42
CA VAL A 111 -16.41 -8.82 17.97
C VAL A 111 -15.23 -9.32 18.81
N GLU A 112 -15.35 -9.30 20.15
CA GLU A 112 -14.30 -9.77 21.05
C GLU A 112 -13.99 -11.27 20.88
N GLU A 113 -15.02 -12.09 20.62
CA GLU A 113 -14.86 -13.51 20.34
C GLU A 113 -14.14 -13.74 18.99
N ASN A 114 -14.48 -12.95 17.96
CA ASN A 114 -13.78 -13.00 16.67
C ASN A 114 -12.32 -12.66 16.81
N VAL A 115 -11.98 -11.56 17.48
CA VAL A 115 -10.57 -11.14 17.68
C VAL A 115 -9.82 -12.15 18.54
N GLY A 116 -10.47 -12.68 19.58
CA GLY A 116 -9.88 -13.67 20.50
C GLY A 116 -9.90 -15.10 20.00
N LYS A 117 -10.48 -15.41 18.84
CA LYS A 117 -10.77 -16.77 18.35
C LYS A 117 -9.56 -17.70 18.37
N TYR A 118 -8.43 -17.23 17.93
CA TYR A 118 -7.20 -18.00 17.80
C TYR A 118 -6.21 -17.78 18.94
N LEU A 119 -6.59 -17.04 19.98
CA LEU A 119 -5.77 -16.85 21.17
C LEU A 119 -5.94 -18.03 22.17
N SER A 120 -4.86 -18.35 22.88
CA SER A 120 -4.88 -19.40 23.90
C SER A 120 -5.88 -19.08 25.03
N ASN A 121 -6.62 -20.09 25.47
CA ASN A 121 -7.50 -20.01 26.63
C ASN A 121 -6.81 -20.36 27.95
N LEU A 122 -5.50 -20.68 27.95
CA LEU A 122 -4.76 -21.04 29.16
C LEU A 122 -4.59 -19.84 30.11
N ASP A 123 -4.53 -18.61 29.57
CA ASP A 123 -4.47 -17.39 30.37
C ASP A 123 -5.52 -16.39 29.86
N LEU A 124 -6.69 -16.43 30.49
CA LEU A 124 -7.81 -15.57 30.12
C LEU A 124 -7.55 -14.08 30.38
N ARG A 125 -6.65 -13.74 31.32
CA ARG A 125 -6.31 -12.32 31.58
C ARG A 125 -5.49 -11.77 30.42
N LYS A 126 -4.46 -12.48 30.00
CA LYS A 126 -3.65 -12.11 28.82
C LYS A 126 -4.49 -12.06 27.55
N LYS A 127 -5.37 -13.05 27.34
CA LYS A 127 -6.29 -13.06 26.20
C LYS A 127 -7.16 -11.82 26.18
N ARG A 128 -7.83 -11.47 27.30
CA ARG A 128 -8.70 -10.28 27.38
C ARG A 128 -7.92 -9.00 27.17
N ALA A 129 -6.75 -8.84 27.81
CA ALA A 129 -5.90 -7.68 27.63
C ALA A 129 -5.50 -7.48 26.16
N ARG A 130 -5.10 -8.57 25.47
CA ARG A 130 -4.74 -8.51 24.06
C ARG A 130 -5.92 -8.14 23.16
N VAL A 131 -7.09 -8.70 23.40
CA VAL A 131 -8.31 -8.35 22.65
C VAL A 131 -8.65 -6.89 22.86
N GLN A 132 -8.62 -6.39 24.09
CA GLN A 132 -8.90 -5.00 24.40
C GLN A 132 -7.92 -4.05 23.71
N GLU A 133 -6.62 -4.29 23.80
CA GLU A 133 -5.58 -3.52 23.12
C GLU A 133 -5.86 -3.38 21.62
N LEU A 134 -6.22 -4.47 20.95
CA LEU A 134 -6.48 -4.48 19.51
C LEU A 134 -7.80 -3.80 19.14
N LEU A 135 -8.82 -3.91 20.00
CA LEU A 135 -10.07 -3.19 19.80
C LEU A 135 -9.91 -1.68 19.98
N GLU A 136 -9.10 -1.25 20.96
CA GLU A 136 -8.76 0.16 21.13
C GLU A 136 -7.96 0.69 19.93
N MET A 137 -6.94 -0.04 19.46
CA MET A 137 -6.15 0.30 18.28
C MET A 137 -7.02 0.49 17.03
N THR A 138 -8.04 -0.37 16.85
CA THR A 138 -8.97 -0.30 15.71
C THR A 138 -10.23 0.55 15.95
N LEU A 139 -10.34 1.21 17.11
CA LEU A 139 -11.51 2.00 17.53
C LEU A 139 -12.81 1.18 17.51
N MET A 140 -12.74 -0.07 18.01
CA MET A 140 -13.86 -1.01 18.06
C MET A 140 -14.22 -1.45 19.49
N GLN A 141 -13.66 -0.82 20.54
CA GLN A 141 -13.91 -1.18 21.94
C GLN A 141 -15.39 -1.11 22.33
N ASP A 142 -16.15 -0.14 21.83
CA ASP A 142 -17.56 0.05 22.13
C ASP A 142 -18.45 -1.01 21.46
N TYR A 143 -17.91 -1.72 20.48
CA TYR A 143 -18.58 -2.78 19.73
C TYR A 143 -18.21 -4.19 20.18
N ALA A 144 -17.42 -4.34 21.26
CA ALA A 144 -16.86 -5.63 21.68
C ALA A 144 -17.91 -6.76 21.79
N LYS A 145 -19.11 -6.45 22.25
CA LYS A 145 -20.23 -7.40 22.44
C LYS A 145 -21.17 -7.49 21.22
N VAL A 146 -20.95 -6.69 20.19
CA VAL A 146 -21.79 -6.69 18.99
C VAL A 146 -21.36 -7.82 18.06
N LYS A 147 -22.30 -8.38 17.29
CA LYS A 147 -22.01 -9.40 16.28
C LYS A 147 -21.70 -8.75 14.93
N PRO A 148 -20.74 -9.27 14.14
CA PRO A 148 -20.36 -8.71 12.83
C PRO A 148 -21.52 -8.50 11.86
N VAL A 149 -22.54 -9.35 11.89
CA VAL A 149 -23.74 -9.20 11.04
C VAL A 149 -24.47 -7.88 11.24
N LEU A 150 -24.30 -7.23 12.39
CA LEU A 150 -24.89 -5.93 12.74
C LEU A 150 -23.95 -4.74 12.48
N LEU A 151 -22.75 -5.00 11.99
CA LEU A 151 -21.74 -3.96 11.74
C LEU A 151 -21.75 -3.52 10.27
N SER A 152 -21.38 -2.25 10.05
CA SER A 152 -21.09 -1.75 8.71
C SER A 152 -19.84 -2.45 8.11
N GLY A 153 -19.67 -2.41 6.80
CA GLY A 153 -18.49 -2.99 6.13
C GLY A 153 -17.17 -2.43 6.67
N GLY A 154 -17.09 -1.13 6.90
CA GLY A 154 -15.89 -0.51 7.48
C GLY A 154 -15.65 -0.91 8.95
N GLN A 155 -16.71 -1.17 9.73
CA GLN A 155 -16.57 -1.74 11.07
C GLN A 155 -16.09 -3.19 11.01
N GLN A 156 -16.63 -4.01 10.12
CA GLN A 156 -16.17 -5.38 9.89
C GLN A 156 -14.70 -5.42 9.46
N GLN A 157 -14.28 -4.52 8.57
CA GLN A 157 -12.88 -4.38 8.14
C GLN A 157 -11.94 -4.12 9.33
N ARG A 158 -12.33 -3.23 10.26
CA ARG A 158 -11.57 -2.93 11.47
C ARG A 158 -11.47 -4.13 12.42
N VAL A 159 -12.54 -4.89 12.58
CA VAL A 159 -12.52 -6.14 13.36
C VAL A 159 -11.61 -7.19 12.70
N GLY A 160 -11.67 -7.33 11.37
CA GLY A 160 -10.76 -8.21 10.63
C GLY A 160 -9.29 -7.84 10.82
N LEU A 161 -8.98 -6.54 10.82
CA LEU A 161 -7.64 -6.04 11.11
C LEU A 161 -7.19 -6.40 12.55
N ALA A 162 -8.03 -6.19 13.55
CA ALA A 162 -7.74 -6.60 14.93
C ALA A 162 -7.53 -8.11 15.05
N GLN A 163 -8.35 -8.92 14.37
CA GLN A 163 -8.22 -10.39 14.34
C GLN A 163 -6.91 -10.84 13.70
N ALA A 164 -6.51 -10.22 12.58
CA ALA A 164 -5.25 -10.53 11.89
C ALA A 164 -4.02 -10.29 12.79
N LEU A 165 -4.07 -9.27 13.64
CA LEU A 165 -2.99 -8.91 14.57
C LEU A 165 -3.00 -9.70 15.89
N ALA A 166 -4.09 -10.41 16.20
CA ALA A 166 -4.27 -11.05 17.50
C ALA A 166 -3.14 -12.02 17.85
N GLN A 167 -2.72 -12.85 16.91
CA GLN A 167 -1.67 -13.86 17.10
C GLN A 167 -0.23 -13.31 16.98
N ALA A 168 -0.05 -11.97 16.97
CA ALA A 168 1.26 -11.32 16.83
C ALA A 168 2.06 -11.87 15.63
N PRO A 169 1.59 -11.71 14.39
CA PRO A 169 2.29 -12.22 13.22
C PRO A 169 3.65 -11.55 13.06
N GLU A 170 4.60 -12.26 12.44
CA GLU A 170 5.88 -11.68 12.05
C GLU A 170 5.76 -10.91 10.71
N VAL A 171 4.83 -11.34 9.85
CA VAL A 171 4.52 -10.68 8.56
C VAL A 171 3.01 -10.44 8.46
N LEU A 172 2.63 -9.22 8.14
CA LEU A 172 1.25 -8.80 7.92
C LEU A 172 1.04 -8.38 6.47
N LEU A 173 0.07 -9.00 5.80
CA LEU A 173 -0.28 -8.75 4.41
C LEU A 173 -1.68 -8.14 4.37
N LEU A 174 -1.79 -6.92 3.90
CA LEU A 174 -3.03 -6.12 3.92
C LEU A 174 -3.47 -5.79 2.49
N ASP A 175 -4.65 -6.25 2.11
CA ASP A 175 -5.24 -5.99 0.80
C ASP A 175 -6.34 -4.93 0.93
N GLU A 176 -6.02 -3.70 0.56
CA GLU A 176 -6.86 -2.52 0.67
C GLU A 176 -7.49 -2.33 2.07
N PRO A 177 -6.68 -2.26 3.14
CA PRO A 177 -7.14 -2.39 4.52
C PRO A 177 -8.06 -1.26 5.00
N PHE A 178 -8.22 -0.18 4.23
CA PHE A 178 -9.04 0.98 4.60
C PHE A 178 -10.07 1.37 3.54
N SER A 179 -10.29 0.54 2.52
CA SER A 179 -11.18 0.85 1.39
C SER A 179 -12.64 1.08 1.81
N GLN A 180 -13.11 0.42 2.86
CA GLN A 180 -14.47 0.52 3.37
C GLN A 180 -14.59 1.42 4.62
N THR A 181 -13.46 2.01 5.06
CA THR A 181 -13.46 2.86 6.26
C THR A 181 -13.80 4.31 5.90
N ASP A 182 -14.68 4.94 6.70
CA ASP A 182 -15.04 6.34 6.55
C ASP A 182 -13.80 7.25 6.59
N SER A 183 -13.75 8.23 5.70
CA SER A 183 -12.61 9.15 5.55
C SER A 183 -12.22 9.85 6.87
N PHE A 184 -13.20 10.16 7.72
CA PHE A 184 -13.00 10.79 9.02
C PHE A 184 -12.18 9.91 9.99
N LEU A 185 -12.44 8.60 10.03
CA LEU A 185 -11.75 7.64 10.92
C LEU A 185 -10.47 7.09 10.31
N LYS A 186 -10.36 7.11 8.99
CA LYS A 186 -9.29 6.48 8.24
C LYS A 186 -7.89 6.91 8.70
N ASN A 187 -7.68 8.21 8.90
CA ASN A 187 -6.38 8.73 9.32
C ASN A 187 -5.97 8.25 10.72
N ASN A 188 -6.91 8.24 11.68
CA ASN A 188 -6.63 7.77 13.03
C ASN A 188 -6.28 6.27 13.05
N ILE A 189 -7.05 5.47 12.33
CA ILE A 189 -6.81 4.01 12.25
C ILE A 189 -5.48 3.72 11.57
N ARG A 190 -5.13 4.44 10.51
CA ARG A 190 -3.82 4.34 9.86
C ARG A 190 -2.69 4.63 10.83
N GLN A 191 -2.74 5.78 11.51
CA GLN A 191 -1.72 6.16 12.47
C GLN A 191 -1.56 5.10 13.57
N ASN A 192 -2.68 4.63 14.14
CA ASN A 192 -2.67 3.59 15.16
C ASN A 192 -2.05 2.28 14.63
N LEU A 193 -2.46 1.82 13.44
CA LEU A 193 -1.95 0.59 12.83
C LEU A 193 -0.44 0.68 12.57
N PHE A 194 0.01 1.75 11.88
CA PHE A 194 1.42 1.85 11.52
C PHE A 194 2.31 2.10 12.73
N ALA A 195 1.84 2.83 13.75
CA ALA A 195 2.53 2.92 15.04
C ALA A 195 2.62 1.53 15.71
N PHE A 196 1.53 0.75 15.71
CA PHE A 196 1.48 -0.59 16.28
C PHE A 196 2.45 -1.55 15.56
N VAL A 197 2.42 -1.63 14.23
CA VAL A 197 3.30 -2.54 13.48
C VAL A 197 4.78 -2.18 13.64
N LYS A 198 5.11 -0.89 13.72
CA LYS A 198 6.47 -0.41 13.99
C LYS A 198 6.93 -0.77 15.40
N ALA A 199 6.09 -0.53 16.43
CA ALA A 199 6.42 -0.85 17.81
C ALA A 199 6.65 -2.34 18.02
N HIS A 200 5.92 -3.21 17.30
CA HIS A 200 6.03 -4.65 17.39
C HIS A 200 6.95 -5.29 16.33
N GLN A 201 7.65 -4.48 15.52
CA GLN A 201 8.56 -4.93 14.46
C GLN A 201 7.90 -5.92 13.49
N ILE A 202 6.62 -5.69 13.14
CA ILE A 202 5.87 -6.53 12.20
C ILE A 202 6.21 -6.07 10.77
N THR A 203 6.81 -6.95 9.98
CA THR A 203 7.03 -6.70 8.55
C THR A 203 5.69 -6.63 7.84
N THR A 204 5.42 -5.52 7.14
CA THR A 204 4.07 -5.27 6.65
C THR A 204 4.09 -4.96 5.14
N LEU A 205 3.24 -5.65 4.38
CA LEU A 205 2.98 -5.35 2.98
C LEU A 205 1.54 -4.85 2.83
N VAL A 206 1.35 -3.71 2.19
CA VAL A 206 0.04 -3.08 1.99
C VAL A 206 -0.22 -2.90 0.50
N ALA A 207 -1.18 -3.61 -0.06
CA ALA A 207 -1.69 -3.31 -1.38
C ALA A 207 -2.73 -2.19 -1.25
N THR A 208 -2.52 -1.08 -1.94
CA THR A 208 -3.41 0.08 -1.88
C THR A 208 -3.44 0.83 -3.20
N HIS A 209 -4.53 1.51 -3.47
CA HIS A 209 -4.64 2.51 -4.52
C HIS A 209 -4.60 3.95 -3.95
N GLU A 210 -4.48 4.08 -2.63
CA GLU A 210 -4.42 5.38 -1.95
C GLU A 210 -2.96 5.84 -1.83
N SER A 211 -2.57 6.77 -2.71
CA SER A 211 -1.21 7.29 -2.79
C SER A 211 -0.72 7.98 -1.51
N GLN A 212 -1.63 8.69 -0.81
CA GLN A 212 -1.30 9.35 0.47
C GLN A 212 -0.93 8.36 1.56
N GLU A 213 -1.59 7.18 1.59
CA GLU A 213 -1.24 6.11 2.49
C GLU A 213 0.18 5.61 2.22
N ALA A 214 0.47 5.31 0.95
CA ALA A 214 1.79 4.84 0.55
C ALA A 214 2.90 5.84 0.87
N LEU A 215 2.68 7.14 0.59
CA LEU A 215 3.68 8.19 0.86
C LEU A 215 3.91 8.43 2.35
N GLY A 216 2.86 8.39 3.17
CA GLY A 216 2.93 8.80 4.58
C GLY A 216 3.40 7.73 5.54
N PHE A 217 3.24 6.44 5.21
CA PHE A 217 3.41 5.36 6.18
C PHE A 217 4.36 4.24 5.77
N SER A 218 4.90 4.26 4.54
CA SER A 218 5.77 3.21 4.03
C SER A 218 7.24 3.59 4.12
N ASP A 219 8.09 2.60 4.38
CA ASP A 219 9.55 2.77 4.24
C ASP A 219 9.95 2.70 2.75
N ARG A 220 9.24 1.88 1.98
CA ARG A 220 9.42 1.77 0.52
C ARG A 220 8.07 1.62 -0.17
N ILE A 221 8.01 2.03 -1.43
CA ILE A 221 6.87 1.86 -2.31
C ILE A 221 7.30 1.05 -3.53
N MET A 222 6.51 0.02 -3.86
CA MET A 222 6.61 -0.72 -5.11
C MET A 222 5.51 -0.26 -6.05
N ILE A 223 5.85 0.08 -7.27
CA ILE A 223 4.90 0.33 -8.34
C ILE A 223 4.73 -0.94 -9.17
N LEU A 224 3.50 -1.45 -9.18
CA LEU A 224 3.11 -2.64 -9.94
C LEU A 224 2.22 -2.23 -11.12
N ARG A 225 2.61 -2.63 -12.32
CA ARG A 225 1.85 -2.40 -13.55
C ARG A 225 1.80 -3.67 -14.38
N GLU A 226 0.58 -4.12 -14.73
CA GLU A 226 0.39 -5.29 -15.61
C GLU A 226 1.21 -6.51 -15.17
N GLY A 227 1.20 -6.79 -13.85
CA GLY A 227 1.95 -7.90 -13.27
C GLY A 227 3.46 -7.70 -13.14
N LYS A 228 4.02 -6.55 -13.55
CA LYS A 228 5.46 -6.26 -13.50
C LYS A 228 5.80 -5.21 -12.46
N GLN A 229 6.91 -5.42 -11.78
CA GLN A 229 7.51 -4.43 -10.89
C GLN A 229 8.21 -3.37 -11.74
N LEU A 230 7.63 -2.16 -11.82
CA LEU A 230 8.24 -1.05 -12.53
C LEU A 230 9.34 -0.36 -11.72
N LEU A 231 9.09 -0.18 -10.44
CA LEU A 231 9.95 0.59 -9.54
C LEU A 231 9.74 0.11 -8.11
N ILE A 232 10.79 0.12 -7.30
CA ILE A 232 10.73 -0.02 -5.85
C ILE A 232 11.80 0.88 -5.24
N ASP A 233 11.39 1.87 -4.43
CA ASP A 233 12.32 2.80 -3.77
C ASP A 233 11.62 3.49 -2.58
N THR A 234 12.30 4.43 -1.92
CA THR A 234 11.71 5.28 -0.88
C THR A 234 10.56 6.13 -1.43
N PRO A 235 9.59 6.52 -0.58
CA PRO A 235 8.45 7.34 -1.00
C PRO A 235 8.86 8.60 -1.78
N GLU A 236 9.90 9.31 -1.32
CA GLU A 236 10.38 10.54 -1.95
C GLU A 236 10.88 10.31 -3.37
N LYS A 237 11.69 9.26 -3.58
CA LYS A 237 12.22 8.94 -4.90
C LYS A 237 11.12 8.49 -5.87
N VAL A 238 10.16 7.70 -5.38
CA VAL A 238 9.01 7.27 -6.18
C VAL A 238 8.15 8.48 -6.57
N TYR A 239 7.88 9.40 -5.63
CA TYR A 239 7.10 10.60 -5.87
C TYR A 239 7.76 11.52 -6.92
N HIS A 240 9.08 11.69 -6.87
CA HIS A 240 9.85 12.51 -7.82
C HIS A 240 10.24 11.78 -9.11
N SER A 241 9.67 10.59 -9.35
CA SER A 241 9.92 9.85 -10.58
C SER A 241 9.47 10.64 -11.82
N GLN A 242 10.31 10.67 -12.85
CA GLN A 242 9.98 11.26 -14.15
C GLN A 242 9.28 10.26 -15.10
N ASN A 243 8.78 9.14 -14.56
CA ASN A 243 7.91 8.23 -15.28
C ASN A 243 6.46 8.71 -15.15
N GLU A 244 5.82 9.00 -16.27
CA GLU A 244 4.46 9.57 -16.34
C GLU A 244 3.42 8.67 -15.66
N TYR A 245 3.48 7.35 -15.86
CA TYR A 245 2.58 6.42 -15.19
C TYR A 245 2.78 6.43 -13.66
N VAL A 246 4.03 6.42 -13.20
CA VAL A 246 4.34 6.46 -11.77
C VAL A 246 3.82 7.75 -11.15
N ALA A 247 4.14 8.89 -11.76
CA ALA A 247 3.73 10.20 -11.26
C ALA A 247 2.20 10.36 -11.22
N SER A 248 1.48 9.87 -12.24
CA SER A 248 0.02 9.94 -12.32
C SER A 248 -0.72 9.13 -11.25
N LEU A 249 -0.04 8.20 -10.57
CA LEU A 249 -0.63 7.48 -9.44
C LEU A 249 -0.76 8.35 -8.17
N PHE A 250 -0.02 9.45 -8.08
CA PHE A 250 0.04 10.30 -6.88
C PHE A 250 -0.76 11.60 -7.00
N ASP A 251 -0.75 12.26 -8.17
CA ASP A 251 -1.52 13.48 -8.44
C ASP A 251 -1.62 13.70 -9.95
N LEU A 252 -2.35 14.72 -10.37
CA LEU A 252 -2.35 15.21 -11.75
C LEU A 252 -0.92 15.63 -12.15
N VAL A 253 -0.56 15.37 -13.40
CA VAL A 253 0.81 15.62 -13.89
C VAL A 253 0.75 16.53 -15.11
N SER A 254 1.59 17.56 -15.10
CA SER A 254 1.84 18.45 -16.23
C SER A 254 3.16 18.08 -16.89
N LYS A 255 3.17 17.92 -18.21
CA LYS A 255 4.38 17.68 -19.00
C LYS A 255 4.82 19.00 -19.63
N VAL A 256 5.99 19.47 -19.25
CA VAL A 256 6.53 20.79 -19.62
C VAL A 256 7.92 20.65 -20.21
N GLN A 257 8.21 21.39 -21.26
CA GLN A 257 9.55 21.41 -21.86
C GLN A 257 10.44 22.43 -21.15
N VAL A 258 11.54 21.95 -20.55
CA VAL A 258 12.52 22.80 -19.87
C VAL A 258 13.89 22.56 -20.45
N ALA A 259 14.52 23.61 -20.98
CA ALA A 259 15.82 23.52 -21.65
C ALA A 259 15.90 22.42 -22.72
N GLY A 260 14.83 22.26 -23.50
CA GLY A 260 14.73 21.24 -24.55
C GLY A 260 14.40 19.82 -24.11
N GLN A 261 14.25 19.58 -22.80
CA GLN A 261 13.87 18.29 -22.25
C GLN A 261 12.48 18.31 -21.65
N TRP A 262 11.70 17.23 -21.86
CA TRP A 262 10.40 17.05 -21.24
C TRP A 262 10.58 16.63 -19.78
N ARG A 263 9.88 17.36 -18.88
CA ARG A 263 9.83 17.07 -17.44
C ARG A 263 8.40 17.05 -16.95
N LEU A 264 8.17 16.29 -15.87
CA LEU A 264 6.88 16.16 -15.23
C LEU A 264 6.83 17.03 -13.99
N TYR A 265 5.71 17.76 -13.84
CA TYR A 265 5.48 18.62 -12.68
C TYR A 265 4.10 18.38 -12.10
N TYR A 266 4.02 18.34 -10.79
CA TYR A 266 2.76 18.31 -10.06
C TYR A 266 2.15 19.71 -9.95
N PRO A 267 0.82 19.84 -9.69
CA PRO A 267 0.15 21.13 -9.66
C PRO A 267 0.71 22.14 -8.66
N HIS A 268 1.30 21.68 -7.55
CA HIS A 268 1.92 22.54 -6.54
C HIS A 268 3.31 23.06 -6.91
N GLN A 269 3.94 22.46 -7.91
CA GLN A 269 5.25 22.88 -8.42
C GLN A 269 5.14 23.95 -9.51
N LEU A 270 3.93 24.26 -9.93
CA LEU A 270 3.66 25.32 -10.90
C LEU A 270 2.94 26.48 -10.20
N ARG A 271 3.29 27.72 -10.55
CA ARG A 271 2.75 28.93 -9.94
C ARG A 271 2.27 29.91 -11.00
N VAL A 272 1.20 30.65 -10.67
CA VAL A 272 0.78 31.84 -11.40
C VAL A 272 1.59 33.02 -10.90
N VAL A 273 2.20 33.76 -11.82
CA VAL A 273 3.04 34.92 -11.54
C VAL A 273 2.56 36.13 -12.35
N THR A 274 3.01 37.33 -11.99
CA THR A 274 2.63 38.55 -12.67
C THR A 274 3.30 38.72 -14.04
N GLN A 275 4.52 38.22 -14.19
CA GLN A 275 5.30 38.32 -15.44
C GLN A 275 6.12 37.04 -15.65
N SER A 276 5.98 36.41 -16.79
CA SER A 276 6.77 35.30 -17.28
C SER A 276 6.58 35.16 -18.79
N PRO A 277 7.58 34.67 -19.52
CA PRO A 277 7.42 34.35 -20.95
C PRO A 277 6.49 33.17 -21.17
N TRP A 278 6.26 32.31 -20.15
CA TRP A 278 5.39 31.14 -20.26
C TRP A 278 3.94 31.54 -19.98
N GLN A 279 3.18 31.72 -21.05
CA GLN A 279 1.78 32.13 -20.99
C GLN A 279 0.83 30.93 -21.11
N ALA A 280 -0.30 31.01 -20.41
CA ALA A 280 -1.35 30.02 -20.44
C ALA A 280 -2.75 30.70 -20.42
N THR A 281 -3.76 30.00 -20.92
CA THR A 281 -5.16 30.40 -20.80
C THR A 281 -5.88 29.44 -19.86
N VAL A 282 -6.60 29.95 -18.85
CA VAL A 282 -7.37 29.17 -17.91
C VAL A 282 -8.58 28.53 -18.59
N GLU A 283 -8.62 27.22 -18.71
CA GLU A 283 -9.77 26.45 -19.24
C GLU A 283 -10.76 26.06 -18.14
N GLY A 284 -10.29 25.92 -16.89
CA GLY A 284 -11.12 25.53 -15.74
C GLY A 284 -10.50 25.98 -14.42
N CYS A 285 -11.36 26.23 -13.44
CA CYS A 285 -10.97 26.63 -12.09
C CYS A 285 -11.88 25.91 -11.10
N TYR A 286 -11.32 25.00 -10.30
CA TYR A 286 -12.08 24.10 -9.43
C TYR A 286 -11.66 24.29 -7.97
N PHE A 287 -12.61 24.63 -7.10
CA PHE A 287 -12.36 24.78 -5.66
C PHE A 287 -12.12 23.43 -5.00
N GLN A 288 -11.00 23.32 -4.30
CA GLN A 288 -10.55 22.10 -3.61
C GLN A 288 -10.37 22.31 -2.09
N GLY A 289 -11.14 23.24 -1.51
CA GLY A 289 -11.04 23.58 -0.09
C GLY A 289 -9.92 24.57 0.19
N ALA A 290 -8.69 24.11 0.30
CA ALA A 290 -7.53 24.94 0.65
C ALA A 290 -6.96 25.73 -0.55
N TYR A 291 -7.33 25.36 -1.78
CA TYR A 291 -6.82 25.98 -3.02
C TYR A 291 -7.82 25.81 -4.15
N TYR A 292 -7.57 26.52 -5.26
CA TYR A 292 -8.21 26.28 -6.55
C TYR A 292 -7.25 25.50 -7.45
N LEU A 293 -7.75 24.41 -8.06
CA LEU A 293 -7.06 23.71 -9.11
C LEU A 293 -7.38 24.41 -10.43
N LEU A 294 -6.40 25.03 -11.04
CA LEU A 294 -6.49 25.63 -12.37
C LEU A 294 -6.09 24.57 -13.41
N VAL A 295 -6.91 24.42 -14.43
CA VAL A 295 -6.57 23.71 -15.66
C VAL A 295 -6.25 24.76 -16.69
N CYS A 296 -5.01 24.82 -17.15
CA CYS A 296 -4.52 25.85 -18.07
C CYS A 296 -4.06 25.21 -19.36
N ARG A 297 -4.34 25.88 -20.50
CA ARG A 297 -3.84 25.51 -21.81
C ARG A 297 -2.62 26.36 -22.15
N THR A 298 -1.52 25.70 -22.44
CA THR A 298 -0.30 26.32 -23.00
C THR A 298 -0.12 25.91 -24.46
N VAL A 299 0.92 26.41 -25.11
CA VAL A 299 1.32 25.98 -26.46
C VAL A 299 1.70 24.50 -26.50
N GLU A 300 2.26 23.99 -25.42
CA GLU A 300 2.77 22.62 -25.29
C GLU A 300 1.70 21.60 -24.86
N GLY A 301 0.57 22.07 -24.34
CA GLY A 301 -0.50 21.22 -23.84
C GLY A 301 -1.18 21.75 -22.58
N ARG A 302 -1.90 20.86 -21.90
CA ARG A 302 -2.55 21.19 -20.63
C ARG A 302 -1.60 21.09 -19.46
N VAL A 303 -1.69 22.06 -18.56
CA VAL A 303 -0.97 22.08 -17.28
C VAL A 303 -1.94 22.34 -16.14
N TYR A 304 -1.60 21.81 -14.96
CA TYR A 304 -2.40 21.89 -13.74
C TYR A 304 -1.65 22.72 -12.71
N VAL A 305 -2.31 23.70 -12.10
CA VAL A 305 -1.68 24.62 -11.15
C VAL A 305 -2.53 24.74 -9.89
N LYS A 306 -1.93 24.64 -8.71
CA LYS A 306 -2.58 24.97 -7.43
C LYS A 306 -2.45 26.48 -7.20
N HIS A 307 -3.56 27.17 -6.98
CA HIS A 307 -3.59 28.63 -6.76
C HIS A 307 -4.51 28.98 -5.58
N THR A 308 -4.20 30.04 -4.86
CA THR A 308 -4.97 30.45 -3.67
C THR A 308 -6.26 31.16 -3.98
N GLU A 309 -6.35 31.82 -5.14
CA GLU A 309 -7.49 32.64 -5.54
C GLU A 309 -8.21 32.05 -6.73
N LYS A 310 -9.51 32.36 -6.84
CA LYS A 310 -10.30 32.02 -8.02
C LYS A 310 -9.86 32.85 -9.23
N ILE A 311 -9.57 32.18 -10.35
CA ILE A 311 -9.28 32.82 -11.62
C ILE A 311 -10.40 32.44 -12.60
N GLU A 312 -10.92 33.46 -13.33
CA GLU A 312 -11.98 33.23 -14.27
C GLU A 312 -11.51 32.47 -15.52
N LYS A 313 -12.43 31.72 -16.10
CA LYS A 313 -12.19 31.00 -17.35
C LYS A 313 -11.84 31.99 -18.48
N GLU A 314 -11.01 31.54 -19.42
CA GLU A 314 -10.50 32.32 -20.58
C GLU A 314 -9.53 33.45 -20.19
N LYS A 315 -9.23 33.64 -18.90
CA LYS A 315 -8.21 34.60 -18.47
C LYS A 315 -6.81 34.09 -18.83
N LYS A 316 -5.99 34.99 -19.37
CA LYS A 316 -4.55 34.73 -19.60
C LYS A 316 -3.77 34.90 -18.30
N VAL A 317 -2.89 33.99 -18.03
CA VAL A 317 -1.99 33.98 -16.86
C VAL A 317 -0.57 33.70 -17.30
N CYS A 318 0.40 34.20 -16.55
CA CYS A 318 1.80 33.83 -16.70
C CYS A 318 2.13 32.72 -15.69
N LEU A 319 2.86 31.72 -16.11
CA LEU A 319 3.24 30.57 -15.29
C LEU A 319 4.73 30.54 -15.02
N GLU A 320 5.11 29.94 -13.90
CA GLU A 320 6.49 29.68 -13.53
C GLU A 320 6.59 28.34 -12.82
N ILE A 321 7.75 27.69 -12.95
CA ILE A 321 8.08 26.49 -12.19
C ILE A 321 8.56 26.97 -10.81
N GLY A 322 7.82 26.60 -9.77
CA GLY A 322 8.22 26.86 -8.37
C GLY A 322 9.41 25.98 -7.97
N ASN A 323 10.25 26.53 -7.10
CA ASN A 323 11.35 25.79 -6.46
C ASN A 323 10.81 24.82 -5.42
#